data_509c4bb9f257b7f06f3138eaf9052ec0
#
_entry.id   509c4bb9f257b7f06f3138eaf9052ec0
#
_cell.length_a   1.000
_cell.length_b   1.000
_cell.length_c   1.000
_cell.angle_alpha   90.00
_cell.angle_beta   90.00
_cell.angle_gamma   90.00
#
_symmetry.space_group_name_H-M   'P 1'
#
loop_
_entity.id
_entity.type
_entity.pdbx_description
1 polymer ?
#
loop_
_entity_poly.entity_id
_entity_poly.type
_entity_poly.pdbx_seq_one_letter_code
_entity_poly.pdbx_strand_id
1 'polypeptide(L)'
;MYATTCEELYEKQLAAKKQVEEILFRRKHPTVAEYCEKWLLMQSAKVSSATMKRYTSDMRNYIIKPLGEMYMEEVTADDIRLALVPLSKKSEGLYSTVNMLLKCIFYSAERSQILEHNPCVGISGKGGKPAKKREALTDQQVAVLLDTVKGLPPYLFIMLGLYSGLRREEILALQWDCVFLDESTPYISVRRAWRAEHNRPVISTVLKTKAAKRDIPIPKCLVDCLREAKANSISAVSY
;
A
#
# COMPACT_ATOMS: atom_id res chain seq x y z
N MET A 1 34.90 -19.30 24.44
CA MET A 1 35.63 -20.16 23.46
C MET A 1 36.41 -21.18 24.20
N TYR A 2 36.21 -22.45 23.94
CA TYR A 2 37.02 -23.54 24.51
C TYR A 2 37.91 -24.07 23.38
N ALA A 3 39.19 -24.31 23.68
CA ALA A 3 40.18 -24.89 22.78
C ALA A 3 41.04 -25.88 23.57
N THR A 4 41.51 -26.94 22.94
CA THR A 4 42.31 -27.98 23.53
C THR A 4 43.82 -27.68 23.49
N THR A 5 44.25 -26.80 22.58
CA THR A 5 45.63 -26.34 22.43
C THR A 5 45.73 -24.81 22.27
N CYS A 6 46.91 -24.24 22.56
CA CYS A 6 47.18 -22.81 22.35
C CYS A 6 47.07 -22.40 20.87
N GLU A 7 47.46 -23.25 19.94
CA GLU A 7 47.34 -23.02 18.50
C GLU A 7 45.88 -22.93 18.05
N GLU A 8 45.05 -23.87 18.48
CA GLU A 8 43.63 -23.88 18.22
C GLU A 8 42.92 -22.65 18.80
N LEU A 9 43.34 -22.18 19.97
CA LEU A 9 42.82 -20.94 20.57
C LEU A 9 43.19 -19.72 19.73
N TYR A 10 44.43 -19.65 19.27
CA TYR A 10 44.91 -18.54 18.42
C TYR A 10 44.17 -18.48 17.09
N GLU A 11 43.98 -19.62 16.41
CA GLU A 11 43.20 -19.70 15.18
C GLU A 11 41.75 -19.26 15.37
N LYS A 12 41.10 -19.72 16.44
CA LYS A 12 39.73 -19.29 16.80
C LYS A 12 39.66 -17.80 17.11
N GLN A 13 40.67 -17.23 17.77
CA GLN A 13 40.71 -15.79 18.01
C GLN A 13 40.91 -14.98 16.72
N LEU A 14 41.78 -15.47 15.83
CA LEU A 14 42.02 -14.81 14.53
C LEU A 14 40.77 -14.84 13.66
N ALA A 15 40.09 -16.00 13.62
CA ALA A 15 38.83 -16.14 12.89
C ALA A 15 37.72 -15.21 13.46
N ALA A 16 37.62 -15.13 14.79
CA ALA A 16 36.66 -14.22 15.43
C ALA A 16 36.96 -12.74 15.16
N LYS A 17 38.26 -12.33 15.18
CA LYS A 17 38.64 -10.97 14.80
C LYS A 17 38.27 -10.65 13.37
N LYS A 18 38.56 -11.52 12.39
CA LYS A 18 38.19 -11.37 11.00
C LYS A 18 36.67 -11.24 10.83
N GLN A 19 35.90 -12.07 11.55
CA GLN A 19 34.42 -11.96 11.52
C GLN A 19 33.93 -10.62 12.06
N VAL A 20 34.51 -10.13 13.14
CA VAL A 20 34.12 -8.81 13.70
C VAL A 20 34.48 -7.68 12.73
N GLU A 21 35.68 -7.72 12.14
CA GLU A 21 36.11 -6.73 11.12
C GLU A 21 35.20 -6.76 9.91
N GLU A 22 34.81 -7.93 9.42
CA GLU A 22 33.85 -8.07 8.31
C GLU A 22 32.48 -7.52 8.66
N ILE A 23 31.96 -7.79 9.85
CA ILE A 23 30.67 -7.24 10.33
C ILE A 23 30.75 -5.71 10.44
N LEU A 24 31.86 -5.16 10.93
CA LEU A 24 32.04 -3.71 11.03
C LEU A 24 32.16 -3.07 9.65
N PHE A 25 32.87 -3.73 8.71
CA PHE A 25 32.95 -3.30 7.33
C PHE A 25 31.57 -3.26 6.68
N ARG A 26 30.81 -4.34 6.71
CA ARG A 26 29.42 -4.42 6.17
C ARG A 26 28.48 -3.39 6.79
N ARG A 27 28.66 -3.05 8.06
CA ARG A 27 27.88 -2.00 8.71
C ARG A 27 28.14 -0.62 8.13
N LYS A 28 29.37 -0.33 7.73
CA LYS A 28 29.77 0.94 7.10
C LYS A 28 29.45 0.96 5.61
N HIS A 29 29.57 -0.19 4.94
CA HIS A 29 29.45 -0.36 3.50
C HIS A 29 28.35 -1.40 3.18
N PRO A 30 27.05 -1.12 3.47
CA PRO A 30 25.98 -2.07 3.16
C PRO A 30 25.73 -2.11 1.65
N THR A 31 25.30 -3.28 1.17
CA THR A 31 24.73 -3.38 -0.17
C THR A 31 23.36 -2.72 -0.25
N VAL A 32 22.90 -2.43 -1.48
CA VAL A 32 21.54 -1.89 -1.69
C VAL A 32 20.48 -2.84 -1.13
N ALA A 33 20.65 -4.17 -1.28
CA ALA A 33 19.71 -5.15 -0.73
C ALA A 33 19.64 -5.08 0.79
N GLU A 34 20.79 -5.10 1.47
CA GLU A 34 20.86 -5.02 2.94
C GLU A 34 20.26 -3.71 3.47
N TYR A 35 20.53 -2.60 2.79
CA TYR A 35 19.97 -1.31 3.19
C TYR A 35 18.46 -1.21 2.93
N CYS A 36 17.97 -1.77 1.84
CA CYS A 36 16.53 -1.88 1.57
C CYS A 36 15.79 -2.66 2.65
N GLU A 37 16.33 -3.79 3.11
CA GLU A 37 15.75 -4.58 4.21
C GLU A 37 15.71 -3.80 5.51
N LYS A 38 16.81 -3.15 5.87
CA LYS A 38 16.87 -2.25 7.04
C LYS A 38 15.85 -1.13 6.94
N TRP A 39 15.74 -0.49 5.78
CA TRP A 39 14.79 0.59 5.54
C TRP A 39 13.33 0.11 5.65
N LEU A 40 13.00 -1.06 5.08
CA LEU A 40 11.67 -1.67 5.21
C LEU A 40 11.32 -1.93 6.68
N LEU A 41 12.26 -2.43 7.46
CA LEU A 41 12.06 -2.64 8.89
C LEU A 41 11.74 -1.33 9.62
N MET A 42 12.45 -0.25 9.32
CA MET A 42 12.15 1.09 9.89
C MET A 42 10.79 1.62 9.45
N GLN A 43 10.32 1.29 8.24
CA GLN A 43 9.00 1.72 7.75
C GLN A 43 7.85 0.88 8.32
N SER A 44 8.10 -0.34 8.77
CA SER A 44 7.05 -1.25 9.29
C SER A 44 6.26 -0.65 10.46
N ALA A 45 6.88 0.21 11.26
CA ALA A 45 6.23 0.92 12.36
C ALA A 45 5.38 2.14 11.90
N LYS A 46 5.55 2.61 10.64
CA LYS A 46 4.97 3.88 10.16
C LYS A 46 3.87 3.69 9.13
N VAL A 47 3.88 2.58 8.40
CA VAL A 47 2.95 2.36 7.29
C VAL A 47 2.05 1.15 7.52
N SER A 48 0.89 1.12 6.86
CA SER A 48 -0.02 -0.01 6.96
C SER A 48 0.57 -1.29 6.34
N SER A 49 0.08 -2.46 6.77
CA SER A 49 0.50 -3.77 6.24
C SER A 49 0.33 -3.88 4.71
N ALA A 50 -0.75 -3.31 4.16
CA ALA A 50 -0.98 -3.27 2.72
C ALA A 50 0.06 -2.42 1.97
N THR A 51 0.45 -1.27 2.54
CA THR A 51 1.51 -0.42 1.99
C THR A 51 2.85 -1.13 2.08
N MET A 52 3.13 -1.80 3.20
CA MET A 52 4.36 -2.56 3.40
C MET A 52 4.50 -3.69 2.38
N LYS A 53 3.44 -4.50 2.16
CA LYS A 53 3.43 -5.55 1.13
C LYS A 53 3.77 -4.99 -0.26
N ARG A 54 3.19 -3.83 -0.62
CA ARG A 54 3.47 -3.17 -1.89
C ARG A 54 4.92 -2.69 -1.97
N TYR A 55 5.43 -2.02 -0.95
CA TYR A 55 6.82 -1.56 -0.91
C TYR A 55 7.80 -2.73 -1.04
N THR A 56 7.60 -3.80 -0.28
CA THR A 56 8.44 -5.00 -0.35
C THR A 56 8.43 -5.62 -1.76
N SER A 57 7.26 -5.72 -2.38
CA SER A 57 7.14 -6.25 -3.75
C SER A 57 7.82 -5.36 -4.78
N ASP A 58 7.57 -4.05 -4.72
CA ASP A 58 8.13 -3.09 -5.68
C ASP A 58 9.66 -2.99 -5.53
N MET A 59 10.17 -2.96 -4.29
CA MET A 59 11.61 -2.95 -4.02
C MET A 59 12.31 -4.21 -4.52
N ARG A 60 11.76 -5.38 -4.21
CA ARG A 60 12.34 -6.66 -4.63
C ARG A 60 12.46 -6.75 -6.14
N ASN A 61 11.39 -6.37 -6.86
CA ASN A 61 11.32 -6.54 -8.30
C ASN A 61 12.08 -5.46 -9.10
N TYR A 62 12.16 -4.23 -8.58
CA TYR A 62 12.60 -3.08 -9.36
C TYR A 62 13.80 -2.32 -8.77
N ILE A 63 14.20 -2.61 -7.54
CA ILE A 63 15.36 -2.00 -6.89
C ILE A 63 16.41 -3.07 -6.56
N ILE A 64 16.03 -4.09 -5.77
CA ILE A 64 16.96 -5.11 -5.30
C ILE A 64 17.42 -5.99 -6.46
N LYS A 65 16.52 -6.35 -7.37
CA LYS A 65 16.88 -7.20 -8.53
C LYS A 65 17.97 -6.57 -9.42
N PRO A 66 17.89 -5.29 -9.83
CA PRO A 66 18.93 -4.66 -10.64
C PRO A 66 20.13 -4.11 -9.87
N LEU A 67 19.98 -3.68 -8.62
CA LEU A 67 21.01 -2.94 -7.87
C LEU A 67 21.46 -3.63 -6.60
N GLY A 68 20.80 -4.70 -6.17
CA GLY A 68 20.92 -5.25 -4.81
C GLY A 68 22.32 -5.71 -4.41
N GLU A 69 23.12 -6.18 -5.36
CA GLU A 69 24.49 -6.66 -5.12
C GLU A 69 25.53 -5.53 -5.04
N MET A 70 25.18 -4.33 -5.54
CA MET A 70 26.06 -3.16 -5.48
C MET A 70 26.12 -2.60 -4.08
N TYR A 71 27.27 -2.09 -3.67
CA TYR A 71 27.38 -1.29 -2.45
C TYR A 71 26.66 0.05 -2.62
N MET A 72 26.04 0.53 -1.54
CA MET A 72 25.28 1.79 -1.58
C MET A 72 26.09 2.97 -2.13
N GLU A 73 27.36 3.03 -1.77
CA GLU A 73 28.29 4.11 -2.16
C GLU A 73 28.77 4.04 -3.62
N GLU A 74 28.66 2.86 -4.25
CA GLU A 74 29.06 2.65 -5.66
C GLU A 74 27.94 3.00 -6.63
N VAL A 75 26.69 3.10 -6.16
CA VAL A 75 25.54 3.37 -7.03
C VAL A 75 25.59 4.79 -7.57
N THR A 76 25.62 4.89 -8.89
CA THR A 76 25.62 6.17 -9.60
C THR A 76 24.22 6.59 -10.04
N ALA A 77 24.06 7.83 -10.44
CA ALA A 77 22.82 8.34 -11.03
C ALA A 77 22.44 7.58 -12.32
N ASP A 78 23.42 7.08 -13.07
CA ASP A 78 23.17 6.34 -14.29
C ASP A 78 22.66 4.93 -14.01
N ASP A 79 23.16 4.26 -12.96
CA ASP A 79 22.65 2.96 -12.52
C ASP A 79 21.16 3.07 -12.13
N ILE A 80 20.79 4.14 -11.43
CA ILE A 80 19.39 4.40 -11.06
C ILE A 80 18.54 4.66 -12.31
N ARG A 81 19.04 5.45 -13.29
CA ARG A 81 18.34 5.68 -14.56
C ARG A 81 18.14 4.37 -15.31
N LEU A 82 19.17 3.54 -15.39
CA LEU A 82 19.09 2.21 -16.05
C LEU A 82 18.09 1.29 -15.35
N ALA A 83 18.06 1.27 -14.01
CA ALA A 83 17.08 0.50 -13.26
C ALA A 83 15.63 0.97 -13.50
N LEU A 84 15.42 2.25 -13.83
CA LEU A 84 14.10 2.81 -14.15
C LEU A 84 13.67 2.57 -15.62
N VAL A 85 14.60 2.28 -16.55
CA VAL A 85 14.28 2.06 -17.98
C VAL A 85 13.17 1.02 -18.21
N PRO A 86 13.18 -0.18 -17.59
CA PRO A 86 12.12 -1.17 -17.80
C PRO A 86 10.73 -0.68 -17.37
N LEU A 87 10.68 0.28 -16.44
CA LEU A 87 9.45 0.86 -15.92
C LEU A 87 8.81 1.86 -16.88
N SER A 88 9.55 2.37 -17.87
CA SER A 88 9.01 3.25 -18.93
C SER A 88 7.87 2.59 -19.72
N LYS A 89 7.87 1.25 -19.81
CA LYS A 89 6.84 0.44 -20.47
C LYS A 89 5.69 0.04 -19.53
N LYS A 90 5.81 0.31 -18.24
CA LYS A 90 4.81 0.03 -17.19
C LYS A 90 3.94 1.28 -16.93
N SER A 91 3.03 1.19 -15.96
CA SER A 91 2.17 2.32 -15.59
C SER A 91 2.95 3.46 -14.93
N GLU A 92 2.54 4.69 -15.19
CA GLU A 92 3.08 5.89 -14.54
C GLU A 92 3.05 5.80 -13.00
N GLY A 93 1.99 5.21 -12.43
CA GLY A 93 1.87 5.03 -10.99
C GLY A 93 2.93 4.10 -10.40
N LEU A 94 3.31 3.04 -11.11
CA LEU A 94 4.40 2.14 -10.69
C LEU A 94 5.76 2.85 -10.80
N TYR A 95 6.01 3.52 -11.93
CA TYR A 95 7.23 4.31 -12.13
C TYR A 95 7.42 5.33 -11.00
N SER A 96 6.39 6.12 -10.74
CA SER A 96 6.41 7.14 -9.68
C SER A 96 6.64 6.53 -8.29
N THR A 97 6.04 5.36 -8.00
CA THR A 97 6.25 4.68 -6.71
C THR A 97 7.68 4.19 -6.56
N VAL A 98 8.25 3.51 -7.57
CA VAL A 98 9.63 3.00 -7.50
C VAL A 98 10.63 4.15 -7.41
N ASN A 99 10.43 5.21 -8.19
CA ASN A 99 11.28 6.40 -8.12
C ASN A 99 11.20 7.09 -6.73
N MET A 100 10.00 7.16 -6.14
CA MET A 100 9.83 7.65 -4.77
C MET A 100 10.57 6.77 -3.76
N LEU A 101 10.48 5.44 -3.89
CA LEU A 101 11.19 4.51 -3.00
C LEU A 101 12.70 4.67 -3.11
N LEU A 102 13.26 4.74 -4.32
CA LEU A 102 14.68 5.02 -4.54
C LEU A 102 15.11 6.30 -3.83
N LYS A 103 14.39 7.40 -4.07
CA LYS A 103 14.67 8.68 -3.40
C LYS A 103 14.65 8.59 -1.88
N CYS A 104 13.65 7.90 -1.31
CA CYS A 104 13.53 7.73 0.14
C CYS A 104 14.68 6.90 0.73
N ILE A 105 15.08 5.82 0.04
CA ILE A 105 16.16 4.93 0.49
C ILE A 105 17.50 5.67 0.48
N PHE A 106 17.86 6.26 -0.66
CA PHE A 106 19.14 6.97 -0.81
C PHE A 106 19.20 8.22 0.04
N TYR A 107 18.11 8.96 0.20
CA TYR A 107 18.02 10.06 1.17
C TYR A 107 18.23 9.59 2.61
N SER A 108 17.63 8.45 2.99
CA SER A 108 17.83 7.87 4.32
C SER A 108 19.29 7.43 4.54
N ALA A 109 19.95 6.89 3.52
CA ALA A 109 21.35 6.48 3.57
C ALA A 109 22.31 7.68 3.73
N GLU A 110 22.08 8.75 2.98
CA GLU A 110 22.82 10.01 3.09
C GLU A 110 22.66 10.60 4.50
N ARG A 111 21.43 10.67 5.02
CA ARG A 111 21.17 11.14 6.40
C ARG A 111 21.80 10.27 7.49
N SER A 112 22.04 9.00 7.18
CA SER A 112 22.72 8.04 8.08
C SER A 112 24.24 8.01 7.88
N GLN A 113 24.79 8.94 7.08
CA GLN A 113 26.23 9.06 6.78
C GLN A 113 26.84 7.77 6.16
N ILE A 114 26.03 7.01 5.44
CA ILE A 114 26.49 5.87 4.62
C ILE A 114 26.92 6.37 3.24
N LEU A 115 26.33 7.48 2.79
CA LEU A 115 26.64 8.15 1.53
C LEU A 115 27.06 9.58 1.80
N GLU A 116 28.04 10.08 1.05
CA GLU A 116 28.37 11.51 1.02
C GLU A 116 27.39 12.29 0.14
N HIS A 117 26.97 11.70 -0.99
CA HIS A 117 26.11 12.33 -1.98
C HIS A 117 24.98 11.38 -2.40
N ASN A 118 23.77 11.93 -2.52
CA ASN A 118 22.60 11.17 -2.93
C ASN A 118 22.52 11.07 -4.48
N PRO A 119 22.70 9.88 -5.08
CA PRO A 119 22.67 9.72 -6.54
C PRO A 119 21.27 9.95 -7.15
N CYS A 120 20.22 10.04 -6.35
CA CYS A 120 18.86 10.32 -6.83
C CYS A 120 18.59 11.81 -7.08
N VAL A 121 19.54 12.71 -6.77
CA VAL A 121 19.39 14.15 -7.02
C VAL A 121 19.27 14.39 -8.52
N GLY A 122 18.29 15.21 -8.94
CA GLY A 122 18.05 15.53 -10.34
C GLY A 122 17.37 14.45 -11.18
N ILE A 123 17.08 13.26 -10.62
CA ILE A 123 16.34 12.22 -11.35
C ILE A 123 14.86 12.61 -11.44
N SER A 124 14.35 12.63 -12.71
CA SER A 124 12.95 12.95 -12.97
C SER A 124 12.00 11.93 -12.34
N GLY A 125 10.94 12.43 -11.69
CA GLY A 125 9.84 11.61 -11.19
C GLY A 125 8.81 11.23 -12.25
N LYS A 126 8.96 11.73 -13.48
CA LYS A 126 8.01 11.53 -14.59
C LYS A 126 8.47 10.41 -15.49
N GLY A 127 7.63 9.41 -15.71
CA GLY A 127 7.89 8.28 -16.61
C GLY A 127 6.79 7.25 -16.51
N GLY A 128 6.87 6.23 -17.38
CA GLY A 128 5.83 5.20 -17.49
C GLY A 128 4.69 5.59 -18.42
N LYS A 129 3.82 4.63 -18.72
CA LYS A 129 2.64 4.86 -19.55
C LYS A 129 1.55 5.57 -18.74
N PRO A 130 0.98 6.66 -19.25
CA PRO A 130 -0.10 7.35 -18.57
C PRO A 130 -1.31 6.41 -18.36
N ALA A 131 -2.01 6.61 -17.26
CA ALA A 131 -3.24 5.87 -17.01
C ALA A 131 -4.29 6.25 -18.07
N LYS A 132 -5.04 5.25 -18.57
CA LYS A 132 -6.22 5.55 -19.41
C LYS A 132 -7.21 6.36 -18.57
N LYS A 133 -7.63 7.49 -19.11
CA LYS A 133 -8.70 8.29 -18.49
C LYS A 133 -9.97 7.42 -18.40
N ARG A 134 -10.47 7.26 -17.20
CA ARG A 134 -11.76 6.60 -16.98
C ARG A 134 -12.84 7.66 -17.09
N GLU A 135 -13.81 7.40 -17.91
CA GLU A 135 -15.00 8.25 -18.04
C GLU A 135 -16.05 7.78 -17.05
N ALA A 136 -16.83 8.72 -16.53
CA ALA A 136 -18.00 8.40 -15.74
C ALA A 136 -19.08 7.79 -16.67
N LEU A 137 -19.92 6.93 -16.11
CA LEU A 137 -21.06 6.40 -16.84
C LEU A 137 -22.02 7.54 -17.18
N THR A 138 -22.59 7.51 -18.38
CA THR A 138 -23.70 8.40 -18.75
C THR A 138 -24.99 7.99 -18.05
N ASP A 139 -25.97 8.89 -17.95
CA ASP A 139 -27.27 8.59 -17.32
C ASP A 139 -27.95 7.38 -17.97
N GLN A 140 -27.87 7.27 -19.31
CA GLN A 140 -28.40 6.12 -20.05
C GLN A 140 -27.69 4.81 -19.66
N GLN A 141 -26.36 4.83 -19.52
CA GLN A 141 -25.60 3.65 -19.09
C GLN A 141 -25.92 3.27 -17.64
N VAL A 142 -26.14 4.26 -16.76
CA VAL A 142 -26.58 4.03 -15.38
C VAL A 142 -27.97 3.38 -15.38
N ALA A 143 -28.93 3.88 -16.17
CA ALA A 143 -30.25 3.30 -16.25
C ALA A 143 -30.23 1.83 -16.72
N VAL A 144 -29.49 1.54 -17.80
CA VAL A 144 -29.33 0.17 -18.31
C VAL A 144 -28.65 -0.74 -17.27
N LEU A 145 -27.61 -0.23 -16.60
CA LEU A 145 -26.90 -0.99 -15.53
C LEU A 145 -27.88 -1.36 -14.41
N LEU A 146 -28.62 -0.40 -13.88
CA LEU A 146 -29.55 -0.62 -12.77
C LEU A 146 -30.69 -1.56 -13.15
N ASP A 147 -31.22 -1.46 -14.35
CA ASP A 147 -32.24 -2.37 -14.85
C ASP A 147 -31.72 -3.82 -14.99
N THR A 148 -30.51 -3.96 -15.54
CA THR A 148 -29.86 -5.26 -15.72
C THR A 148 -29.56 -5.99 -14.38
N VAL A 149 -29.17 -5.25 -13.34
CA VAL A 149 -28.79 -5.83 -12.04
C VAL A 149 -29.94 -5.84 -11.03
N LYS A 150 -31.12 -5.34 -11.38
CA LYS A 150 -32.28 -5.31 -10.50
C LYS A 150 -32.66 -6.72 -10.05
N GLY A 151 -32.84 -6.88 -8.74
CA GLY A 151 -33.13 -8.19 -8.15
C GLY A 151 -31.93 -9.14 -8.01
N LEU A 152 -30.74 -8.76 -8.49
CA LEU A 152 -29.51 -9.51 -8.29
C LEU A 152 -28.74 -9.07 -7.02
N PRO A 153 -27.93 -9.94 -6.42
CA PRO A 153 -27.18 -9.62 -5.21
C PRO A 153 -26.33 -8.32 -5.26
N PRO A 154 -25.70 -7.93 -6.39
CA PRO A 154 -24.91 -6.71 -6.45
C PRO A 154 -25.73 -5.40 -6.54
N TYR A 155 -27.05 -5.47 -6.68
CA TYR A 155 -27.90 -4.28 -6.89
C TYR A 155 -27.71 -3.22 -5.80
N LEU A 156 -27.85 -3.62 -4.52
CA LEU A 156 -27.69 -2.69 -3.40
C LEU A 156 -26.27 -2.10 -3.32
N PHE A 157 -25.24 -2.89 -3.61
CA PHE A 157 -23.86 -2.42 -3.64
C PHE A 157 -23.65 -1.35 -4.72
N ILE A 158 -24.25 -1.54 -5.90
CA ILE A 158 -24.18 -0.59 -7.02
C ILE A 158 -24.97 0.68 -6.70
N MET A 159 -26.17 0.56 -6.12
CA MET A 159 -26.97 1.70 -5.67
C MET A 159 -26.22 2.56 -4.63
N LEU A 160 -25.59 1.93 -3.65
CA LEU A 160 -24.75 2.62 -2.66
C LEU A 160 -23.58 3.33 -3.34
N GLY A 161 -22.88 2.67 -4.27
CA GLY A 161 -21.75 3.27 -5.00
C GLY A 161 -22.14 4.50 -5.83
N LEU A 162 -23.27 4.42 -6.53
CA LEU A 162 -23.75 5.49 -7.41
C LEU A 162 -24.27 6.70 -6.63
N TYR A 163 -25.08 6.48 -5.59
CA TYR A 163 -25.87 7.53 -4.98
C TYR A 163 -25.35 8.04 -3.62
N SER A 164 -24.36 7.37 -2.99
CA SER A 164 -23.75 7.87 -1.76
C SER A 164 -22.30 8.32 -1.93
N GLY A 165 -21.62 7.94 -3.01
CA GLY A 165 -20.19 8.22 -3.17
C GLY A 165 -19.30 7.55 -2.11
N LEU A 166 -19.78 6.50 -1.45
CA LEU A 166 -19.00 5.68 -0.55
C LEU A 166 -17.85 4.98 -1.28
N ARG A 167 -16.72 4.85 -0.62
CA ARG A 167 -15.64 4.00 -1.14
C ARG A 167 -16.03 2.53 -1.04
N ARG A 168 -15.49 1.69 -1.93
CA ARG A 168 -15.77 0.25 -1.93
C ARG A 168 -15.59 -0.38 -0.55
N GLU A 169 -14.52 -0.07 0.15
CA GLU A 169 -14.23 -0.58 1.49
C GLU A 169 -15.22 -0.07 2.55
N GLU A 170 -15.78 1.12 2.36
CA GLU A 170 -16.80 1.70 3.24
C GLU A 170 -18.16 1.00 3.01
N ILE A 171 -18.52 0.72 1.75
CA ILE A 171 -19.75 -0.03 1.42
C ILE A 171 -19.68 -1.44 2.02
N LEU A 172 -18.56 -2.15 1.85
CA LEU A 172 -18.38 -3.52 2.36
C LEU A 172 -18.40 -3.61 3.90
N ALA A 173 -18.16 -2.49 4.59
CA ALA A 173 -18.19 -2.41 6.05
C ALA A 173 -19.45 -1.75 6.59
N LEU A 174 -20.40 -1.37 5.73
CA LEU A 174 -21.63 -0.68 6.13
C LEU A 174 -22.52 -1.64 6.92
N GLN A 175 -23.01 -1.17 8.04
CA GLN A 175 -23.94 -1.87 8.91
C GLN A 175 -25.17 -0.99 9.19
N TRP A 176 -26.29 -1.61 9.55
CA TRP A 176 -27.56 -0.91 9.73
C TRP A 176 -27.55 0.14 10.85
N ASP A 177 -26.65 0.02 11.85
CA ASP A 177 -26.43 1.00 12.90
C ASP A 177 -25.82 2.33 12.41
N CYS A 178 -25.37 2.36 11.15
CA CYS A 178 -24.83 3.54 10.48
C CYS A 178 -25.76 4.09 9.39
N VAL A 179 -27.00 3.59 9.26
CA VAL A 179 -27.98 3.98 8.22
C VAL A 179 -29.20 4.59 8.88
N PHE A 180 -29.39 5.88 8.70
CA PHE A 180 -30.44 6.68 9.35
C PHE A 180 -31.47 7.09 8.26
N LEU A 181 -32.58 6.34 8.18
CA LEU A 181 -33.58 6.49 7.12
C LEU A 181 -34.80 7.34 7.54
N ASP A 182 -35.02 7.49 8.85
CA ASP A 182 -36.23 8.10 9.40
C ASP A 182 -35.99 9.54 9.90
N GLU A 183 -34.79 10.08 9.64
CA GLU A 183 -34.44 11.46 9.92
C GLU A 183 -35.06 12.41 8.88
N SER A 184 -35.18 13.69 9.22
CA SER A 184 -35.68 14.74 8.30
C SER A 184 -34.82 14.83 7.03
N THR A 185 -33.54 14.55 7.15
CA THR A 185 -32.59 14.37 6.05
C THR A 185 -31.92 13.01 6.20
N PRO A 186 -32.36 11.96 5.51
CA PRO A 186 -31.77 10.64 5.60
C PRO A 186 -30.29 10.64 5.22
N TYR A 187 -29.47 9.91 6.01
CA TYR A 187 -28.04 9.90 5.79
C TYR A 187 -27.39 8.55 6.17
N ILE A 188 -26.17 8.34 5.67
CA ILE A 188 -25.30 7.25 6.04
C ILE A 188 -24.07 7.81 6.77
N SER A 189 -23.77 7.26 7.93
CA SER A 189 -22.59 7.65 8.73
C SER A 189 -21.42 6.72 8.47
N VAL A 190 -20.34 7.26 7.90
CA VAL A 190 -19.11 6.49 7.60
C VAL A 190 -18.27 6.37 8.87
N ARG A 191 -18.27 5.19 9.48
CA ARG A 191 -17.55 4.92 10.74
C ARG A 191 -16.58 3.76 10.63
N ARG A 192 -16.73 2.90 9.60
CA ARG A 192 -15.98 1.66 9.43
C ARG A 192 -15.51 1.50 7.99
N ALA A 193 -14.46 0.73 7.81
CA ALA A 193 -14.01 0.30 6.48
C ALA A 193 -13.53 -1.15 6.53
N TRP A 194 -13.81 -1.89 5.48
CA TRP A 194 -13.31 -3.23 5.27
C TRP A 194 -11.82 -3.21 4.93
N ARG A 195 -11.05 -4.15 5.48
CA ARG A 195 -9.64 -4.34 5.19
C ARG A 195 -9.33 -5.83 5.06
N ALA A 196 -8.32 -6.16 4.26
CA ALA A 196 -7.74 -7.49 4.24
C ALA A 196 -6.53 -7.50 5.18
N GLU A 197 -6.60 -8.22 6.30
CA GLU A 197 -5.48 -8.47 7.20
C GLU A 197 -5.15 -9.96 7.15
N HIS A 198 -3.90 -10.30 6.78
CA HIS A 198 -3.45 -11.69 6.61
C HIS A 198 -4.39 -12.54 5.72
N ASN A 199 -4.85 -11.94 4.60
CA ASN A 199 -5.84 -12.50 3.67
C ASN A 199 -7.23 -12.82 4.28
N ARG A 200 -7.54 -12.28 5.46
CA ARG A 200 -8.87 -12.37 6.08
C ARG A 200 -9.58 -11.03 6.02
N PRO A 201 -10.90 -11.02 5.79
CA PRO A 201 -11.70 -9.82 5.85
C PRO A 201 -11.82 -9.35 7.31
N VAL A 202 -11.52 -8.05 7.55
CA VAL A 202 -11.66 -7.42 8.87
C VAL A 202 -12.38 -6.09 8.71
N ILE A 203 -13.38 -5.85 9.55
CA ILE A 203 -14.04 -4.55 9.64
C ILE A 203 -13.27 -3.71 10.68
N SER A 204 -12.69 -2.60 10.22
CA SER A 204 -11.89 -1.71 11.05
C SER A 204 -12.64 -0.41 11.32
N THR A 205 -12.64 0.02 12.58
CA THR A 205 -13.11 1.36 13.00
C THR A 205 -12.03 2.45 12.81
N VAL A 206 -10.78 2.02 12.55
CA VAL A 206 -9.67 2.92 12.24
C VAL A 206 -9.70 3.25 10.76
N LEU A 207 -10.17 4.44 10.42
CA LEU A 207 -10.19 4.95 9.05
C LEU A 207 -8.83 5.57 8.67
N LYS A 208 -8.57 5.67 7.37
CA LYS A 208 -7.29 6.15 6.82
C LYS A 208 -6.96 7.58 7.25
N THR A 209 -7.96 8.43 7.44
CA THR A 209 -7.82 9.83 7.87
C THR A 209 -8.97 10.21 8.81
N LYS A 210 -8.77 11.23 9.64
CA LYS A 210 -9.84 11.77 10.50
C LYS A 210 -11.04 12.26 9.68
N ALA A 211 -10.80 12.90 8.54
CA ALA A 211 -11.84 13.37 7.62
C ALA A 211 -12.62 12.25 6.90
N ALA A 212 -12.21 10.99 7.03
CA ALA A 212 -12.97 9.87 6.48
C ALA A 212 -14.25 9.57 7.29
N LYS A 213 -14.30 9.93 8.58
CA LYS A 213 -15.53 9.92 9.37
C LYS A 213 -16.41 11.08 8.91
N ARG A 214 -17.56 10.76 8.34
CA ARG A 214 -18.48 11.76 7.78
C ARG A 214 -19.91 11.20 7.68
N ASP A 215 -20.85 12.08 7.66
CA ASP A 215 -22.24 11.77 7.38
C ASP A 215 -22.55 12.21 5.95
N ILE A 216 -23.21 11.34 5.18
CA ILE A 216 -23.51 11.54 3.76
C ILE A 216 -25.02 11.55 3.59
N PRO A 217 -25.63 12.68 3.24
CA PRO A 217 -27.05 12.72 2.87
C PRO A 217 -27.29 11.81 1.66
N ILE A 218 -28.42 11.10 1.65
CA ILE A 218 -28.75 10.16 0.60
C ILE A 218 -30.08 10.54 -0.08
N PRO A 219 -30.17 10.37 -1.42
CA PRO A 219 -31.38 10.69 -2.15
C PRO A 219 -32.48 9.65 -1.91
N LYS A 220 -33.73 10.06 -2.18
CA LYS A 220 -34.93 9.25 -1.98
C LYS A 220 -34.86 7.87 -2.63
N CYS A 221 -34.35 7.77 -3.86
CA CYS A 221 -34.21 6.48 -4.57
C CYS A 221 -33.34 5.47 -3.82
N LEU A 222 -32.28 5.94 -3.12
CA LEU A 222 -31.44 5.09 -2.29
C LEU A 222 -32.12 4.77 -0.96
N VAL A 223 -32.86 5.70 -0.38
CA VAL A 223 -33.66 5.47 0.85
C VAL A 223 -34.67 4.35 0.63
N ASP A 224 -35.43 4.40 -0.47
CA ASP A 224 -36.43 3.39 -0.80
C ASP A 224 -35.79 2.00 -1.02
N CYS A 225 -34.67 1.94 -1.73
CA CYS A 225 -33.87 0.72 -1.91
C CYS A 225 -33.37 0.15 -0.57
N LEU A 226 -32.88 0.99 0.34
CA LEU A 226 -32.38 0.58 1.65
C LEU A 226 -33.51 0.11 2.56
N ARG A 227 -34.70 0.71 2.52
CA ARG A 227 -35.88 0.25 3.27
C ARG A 227 -36.33 -1.15 2.82
N GLU A 228 -36.39 -1.36 1.50
CA GLU A 228 -36.69 -2.69 0.94
C GLU A 228 -35.65 -3.75 1.37
N ALA A 229 -34.37 -3.42 1.26
CA ALA A 229 -33.28 -4.32 1.67
C ALA A 229 -33.33 -4.63 3.17
N LYS A 230 -33.66 -3.65 4.03
CA LYS A 230 -33.82 -3.83 5.48
C LYS A 230 -34.99 -4.77 5.83
N ALA A 231 -36.13 -4.58 5.16
CA ALA A 231 -37.29 -5.46 5.34
C ALA A 231 -37.01 -6.91 4.95
N ASN A 232 -36.31 -7.12 3.80
CA ASN A 232 -35.93 -8.44 3.35
C ASN A 232 -34.89 -9.13 4.26
N SER A 233 -33.97 -8.37 4.86
CA SER A 233 -32.98 -8.92 5.80
C SER A 233 -33.60 -9.36 7.13
N ILE A 234 -34.63 -8.70 7.61
CA ILE A 234 -35.37 -9.07 8.82
C ILE A 234 -36.18 -10.36 8.59
N SER A 235 -36.79 -10.52 7.44
CA SER A 235 -37.54 -11.73 7.09
C SER A 235 -36.66 -12.97 6.89
N ALA A 236 -35.38 -12.79 6.49
CA ALA A 236 -34.42 -13.89 6.36
C ALA A 236 -33.87 -14.44 7.69
N VAL A 237 -33.99 -13.68 8.79
CA VAL A 237 -33.55 -14.10 10.14
C VAL A 237 -34.66 -14.81 10.92
N SER A 238 -35.87 -14.87 10.36
CA SER A 238 -37.04 -15.46 11.02
C SER A 238 -37.30 -16.94 10.61
N TYR A 239 -36.31 -17.65 10.07
CA TYR A 239 -36.37 -19.07 9.71
C TYR A 239 -35.24 -19.87 10.36
#